data_385fbeed4334de53a3dd6a6ee015b5e3
#
_entry.id   385fbeed4334de53a3dd6a6ee015b5e3
#
_cell.length_a   1.000
_cell.length_b   1.000
_cell.length_c   1.000
_cell.angle_alpha   90.00
_cell.angle_beta   90.00
_cell.angle_gamma   90.00
#
_symmetry.space_group_name_H-M   'P 1'
#
loop_
_entity.id
_entity.type
_entity.pdbx_description
1 polymer ?
#
loop_
_entity_poly.entity_id
_entity_poly.type
_entity_poly.pdbx_seq_one_letter_code
_entity_poly.pdbx_strand_id
1 'polypeptide(L)' 'MRVVDMFRTPSQQKIIRWLEVNHMGTRFDIIKAIGMNTRSYRHFHALVKDEVIHICGYVGCKNIPVYALCYKS' A
#
# COMPACT_ATOMS: atom_id res chain seq x y z
N MET A 1 4.75 13.44 12.69
CA MET A 1 3.95 12.21 12.54
C MET A 1 2.53 12.56 12.12
N ARG A 2 2.04 11.85 11.12
CA ARG A 2 0.66 12.07 10.66
C ARG A 2 -0.31 11.39 11.62
N VAL A 3 -1.43 12.05 11.91
CA VAL A 3 -2.44 11.48 12.80
C VAL A 3 -2.95 10.13 12.29
N VAL A 4 -3.08 9.99 10.99
CA VAL A 4 -3.57 8.75 10.37
C VAL A 4 -2.67 7.55 10.67
N ASP A 5 -1.36 7.78 10.85
CA ASP A 5 -0.42 6.69 11.13
C ASP A 5 -0.60 6.12 12.53
N MET A 6 -1.13 6.90 13.45
CA MET A 6 -1.34 6.46 14.84
C MET A 6 -2.43 5.40 14.96
N PHE A 7 -3.37 5.39 14.02
CA PHE A 7 -4.52 4.50 14.06
C PHE A 7 -4.43 3.33 13.09
N ARG A 8 -3.26 3.18 12.45
CA ARG A 8 -3.04 2.08 11.50
C ARG A 8 -2.48 0.86 12.21
N THR A 9 -2.89 -0.33 11.72
CA THR A 9 -2.30 -1.57 12.20
C THR A 9 -0.82 -1.62 11.81
N PRO A 10 0.00 -2.42 12.52
CA PRO A 10 1.42 -2.56 12.16
C PRO A 10 1.62 -2.96 10.69
N SER A 11 0.74 -3.83 10.15
CA SER A 11 0.83 -4.23 8.75
C SER A 11 0.61 -3.07 7.80
N GLN A 12 -0.38 -2.22 8.09
CA GLN A 12 -0.65 -1.05 7.26
C GLN A 12 0.48 -0.04 7.34
N GLN A 13 1.07 0.14 8.52
CA GLN A 13 2.22 1.02 8.70
C GLN A 13 3.42 0.56 7.87
N LYS A 14 3.65 -0.74 7.80
CA LYS A 14 4.73 -1.30 6.98
C LYS A 14 4.50 -1.03 5.49
N ILE A 15 3.26 -1.15 5.03
CA ILE A 15 2.90 -0.85 3.65
C ILE A 15 3.21 0.61 3.34
N ILE A 16 2.78 1.52 4.21
CA ILE A 16 3.00 2.95 4.04
C ILE A 16 4.49 3.27 3.98
N ARG A 17 5.27 2.73 4.90
CA ARG A 17 6.72 2.95 4.94
C ARG A 17 7.41 2.43 3.68
N TRP A 18 7.00 1.26 3.21
CA TRP A 18 7.57 0.70 1.99
C TRP A 18 7.31 1.64 0.80
N LEU A 19 6.10 2.17 0.71
CA LEU A 19 5.73 3.09 -0.37
C LEU A 19 6.43 4.44 -0.25
N GLU A 20 6.72 4.90 0.96
CA GLU A 20 7.51 6.12 1.15
C GLU A 20 8.92 5.99 0.57
N VAL A 21 9.52 4.81 0.68
CA VAL A 21 10.86 4.55 0.19
C VAL A 21 10.87 4.23 -1.31
N ASN A 22 9.92 3.43 -1.76
CA ASN A 22 9.91 2.89 -3.14
C ASN A 22 9.00 3.66 -4.09
N HIS A 23 8.16 4.56 -3.58
CA HIS A 23 7.22 5.42 -4.30
C HIS A 23 6.02 4.69 -4.89
N MET A 24 6.20 3.53 -5.51
CA MET A 24 5.09 2.74 -6.04
C MET A 24 5.48 1.27 -6.10
N GLY A 25 4.48 0.41 -6.20
CA GLY A 25 4.69 -1.02 -6.34
C GLY A 25 3.38 -1.78 -6.32
N THR A 26 3.42 -3.02 -6.81
CA THR A 26 2.26 -3.91 -6.74
C THR A 26 2.12 -4.47 -5.34
N ARG A 27 0.92 -4.99 -5.04
CA ARG A 27 0.71 -5.66 -3.74
C ARG A 27 1.68 -6.82 -3.55
N PHE A 28 2.04 -7.52 -4.63
CA PHE A 28 2.97 -8.64 -4.55
C PHE A 28 4.37 -8.17 -4.15
N ASP A 29 4.82 -7.06 -4.72
CA ASP A 29 6.11 -6.48 -4.36
C ASP A 29 6.15 -6.10 -2.88
N ILE A 30 5.09 -5.46 -2.41
CA ILE A 30 5.00 -5.00 -1.03
C ILE A 30 4.91 -6.18 -0.07
N ILE A 31 4.02 -7.14 -0.36
CA ILE A 31 3.84 -8.33 0.48
C ILE A 31 5.14 -9.11 0.60
N LYS A 32 5.85 -9.28 -0.50
CA LYS A 32 7.12 -9.99 -0.52
C LYS A 32 8.18 -9.25 0.29
N ALA A 33 8.22 -7.93 0.15
CA ALA A 33 9.24 -7.11 0.81
C ALA A 33 9.06 -7.07 2.33
N ILE A 34 7.82 -7.01 2.81
CA ILE A 34 7.55 -6.88 4.25
C ILE A 34 7.16 -8.21 4.91
N GLY A 35 7.18 -9.30 4.15
CA GLY A 35 6.92 -10.63 4.68
C GLY A 35 5.48 -10.90 5.11
N MET A 36 4.52 -10.23 4.49
CA MET A 36 3.11 -10.42 4.81
C MET A 36 2.54 -11.65 4.12
N ASN A 37 1.42 -12.14 4.67
CA ASN A 37 0.65 -13.21 4.06
C ASN A 37 -0.08 -12.67 2.81
N THR A 38 -0.23 -13.51 1.79
CA THR A 38 -0.94 -13.14 0.56
C THR A 38 -2.40 -12.78 0.83
N ARG A 39 -2.97 -13.23 1.94
CA ARG A 39 -4.35 -12.87 2.33
C ARG A 39 -4.47 -11.47 2.89
N SER A 40 -3.36 -10.75 3.03
CA SER A 40 -3.35 -9.43 3.64
C SER A 40 -3.76 -8.31 2.68
N TYR A 41 -4.19 -8.63 1.46
CA TYR A 41 -4.58 -7.61 0.49
C TYR A 41 -5.77 -6.75 0.97
N ARG A 42 -6.53 -7.21 1.95
CA ARG A 42 -7.59 -6.40 2.55
C ARG A 42 -7.06 -5.10 3.17
N HIS A 43 -5.80 -5.11 3.63
CA HIS A 43 -5.17 -3.91 4.15
C HIS A 43 -4.98 -2.86 3.05
N PHE A 44 -4.70 -3.32 1.83
CA PHE A 44 -4.58 -2.41 0.68
C PHE A 44 -5.92 -1.77 0.37
N HIS A 45 -7.01 -2.55 0.40
CA HIS A 45 -8.36 -2.01 0.18
C HIS A 45 -8.72 -0.97 1.23
N ALA A 46 -8.41 -1.23 2.48
CA ALA A 46 -8.68 -0.29 3.56
C ALA A 46 -7.91 1.02 3.36
N LEU A 47 -6.64 0.92 2.97
CA LEU A 47 -5.82 2.11 2.72
C LEU A 47 -6.31 2.90 1.51
N VAL A 48 -6.76 2.22 0.46
CA VAL A 48 -7.34 2.89 -0.71
C VAL A 48 -8.64 3.59 -0.33
N LYS A 49 -9.50 2.93 0.44
CA LYS A 49 -10.76 3.49 0.90
C LYS A 49 -10.54 4.76 1.73
N ASP A 50 -9.50 4.76 2.57
CA ASP A 50 -9.16 5.90 3.41
C ASP A 50 -8.34 6.95 2.68
N GLU A 51 -8.09 6.75 1.38
CA GLU A 51 -7.34 7.68 0.54
C GLU A 51 -5.89 7.89 1.00
N VAL A 52 -5.32 6.90 1.69
CA VAL A 52 -3.91 6.91 2.07
C VAL A 52 -3.03 6.50 0.90
N ILE A 53 -3.51 5.53 0.11
CA ILE A 53 -2.85 5.09 -1.11
C ILE A 53 -3.86 5.11 -2.27
N HIS A 54 -3.35 5.06 -3.49
CA HIS A 54 -4.22 4.97 -4.67
C HIS A 54 -3.60 4.04 -5.70
N ILE A 55 -4.43 3.58 -6.62
CA ILE A 55 -3.96 2.77 -7.74
C ILE A 55 -3.51 3.73 -8.83
N CYS A 56 -2.22 3.73 -9.12
CA CYS A 56 -1.65 4.63 -10.13
C CYS A 56 -1.51 3.97 -11.50
N GLY A 57 -1.71 2.67 -11.59
CA GLY A 57 -1.63 1.96 -12.87
C GLY A 57 -1.81 0.47 -12.69
N TYR A 58 -1.62 -0.26 -13.77
CA TYR A 58 -1.74 -1.72 -13.80
C TYR A 58 -0.58 -2.30 -14.60
N VAL A 59 -0.11 -3.48 -14.19
CA VAL A 59 0.98 -4.17 -14.86
C VAL A 59 0.61 -5.63 -15.14
N GLY A 60 1.20 -6.18 -16.20
CA GLY A 60 1.02 -7.57 -16.58
C GLY A 60 -0.30 -7.86 -17.27
N CYS A 61 -0.44 -9.09 -17.75
CA CYS A 61 -1.63 -9.54 -18.46
C CYS A 61 -2.87 -9.58 -17.56
N LYS A 62 -2.65 -9.75 -16.27
CA LYS A 62 -3.74 -9.88 -15.29
C LYS A 62 -4.16 -8.54 -14.69
N ASN A 63 -3.65 -7.44 -15.22
CA ASN A 63 -3.96 -6.10 -14.73
C ASN A 63 -3.76 -5.97 -13.22
N ILE A 64 -2.55 -6.28 -12.76
CA ILE A 64 -2.20 -6.21 -11.35
C ILE A 64 -2.08 -4.74 -10.96
N PRO A 65 -2.86 -4.27 -9.98
CA PRO A 65 -2.81 -2.85 -9.60
C PRO A 65 -1.47 -2.46 -8.98
N VAL A 66 -1.00 -1.27 -9.34
CA VAL A 66 0.20 -0.66 -8.78
C VAL A 66 -0.25 0.42 -7.81
N TYR A 67 0.18 0.33 -6.57
CA TYR A 67 -0.19 1.27 -5.52
C TYR A 67 0.88 2.34 -5.32
N ALA A 68 0.43 3.53 -4.94
CA ALA A 68 1.31 4.63 -4.57
C ALA A 68 0.65 5.43 -3.46
N LEU A 69 1.46 6.15 -2.68
CA LEU A 69 0.93 7.01 -1.63
C LEU A 69 0.18 8.19 -2.21
N CYS A 70 -0.91 8.58 -1.54
CA CYS A 70 -1.60 9.82 -1.86
C CYS A 70 -0.91 10.96 -1.12
N TYR A 71 -0.28 11.85 -1.88
CA TYR A 71 0.34 13.04 -1.30
C TYR A 71 -0.67 14.17 -1.39
N LYS A 72 -1.26 14.50 -0.27
CA LYS A 72 -2.13 15.66 -0.18
C LYS A 72 -1.35 16.84 0.37
N SER A 73 -1.35 17.88 -0.37
CA SER A 73 -0.73 19.12 0.08
C SER A 73 -1.54 19.79 1.18
#